data_ab863200f676ab0842764c8a64047e06
#
_entry.id   ab863200f676ab0842764c8a64047e06
#
_cell.length_a   1.000
_cell.length_b   1.000
_cell.length_c   1.000
_cell.angle_alpha   90.00
_cell.angle_beta   90.00
_cell.angle_gamma   90.00
#
_symmetry.space_group_name_H-M   'P 1'
#
loop_
_entity.id
_entity.type
_entity.pdbx_description
1 polymer ?
#
loop_
_entity_poly.entity_id
_entity_poly.type
_entity_poly.pdbx_seq_one_letter_code
_entity_poly.pdbx_strand_id
1 'polypeptide(L)'
;MTPSLARTYLAWLVVIVATTGSLYFSEVRLFVPCALCWWQRIFMYPLVVILGIGVFTRDERAWRYGLPFAVVGLGTAWYHYLIQRVPELAPPTVCRGGVPCTVQYIDWFGFVTIPFLAGVAFTIITVLLGWNALAERRSATRRAG
;
A
#
# COMPACT_ATOMS: atom_id res chain seq x y z
N MET A 1 21.24 13.57 5.12
CA MET A 1 20.26 12.46 4.87
C MET A 1 20.63 11.81 3.55
N THR A 2 20.86 10.52 3.55
CA THR A 2 21.17 9.78 2.32
C THR A 2 19.93 9.71 1.39
N PRO A 3 20.11 9.59 0.07
CA PRO A 3 18.98 9.45 -0.84
C PRO A 3 18.09 8.23 -0.54
N SER A 4 18.67 7.14 -0.02
CA SER A 4 17.95 5.96 0.41
C SER A 4 17.02 6.26 1.59
N LEU A 5 17.54 6.92 2.62
CA LEU A 5 16.77 7.31 3.79
C LEU A 5 15.65 8.30 3.44
N ALA A 6 15.94 9.26 2.53
CA ALA A 6 14.94 10.21 2.07
C ALA A 6 13.74 9.52 1.39
N ARG A 7 14.00 8.52 0.54
CA ARG A 7 12.92 7.74 -0.11
C ARG A 7 12.13 6.91 0.91
N THR A 8 12.81 6.31 1.89
CA THR A 8 12.14 5.57 2.98
C THR A 8 11.27 6.51 3.81
N TYR A 9 11.74 7.72 4.10
CA TYR A 9 10.96 8.74 4.80
C TYR A 9 9.72 9.18 4.01
N LEU A 10 9.85 9.43 2.70
CA LEU A 10 8.71 9.76 1.84
C LEU A 10 7.72 8.61 1.76
N ALA A 11 8.18 7.37 1.63
CA ALA A 11 7.32 6.19 1.67
C ALA A 11 6.56 6.09 3.00
N TRP A 12 7.23 6.36 4.11
CA TRP A 12 6.61 6.36 5.45
C TRP A 12 5.52 7.43 5.59
N LEU A 13 5.75 8.65 5.07
CA LEU A 13 4.72 9.69 5.05
C LEU A 13 3.48 9.26 4.24
N VAL A 14 3.67 8.64 3.08
CA VAL A 14 2.56 8.11 2.28
C VAL A 14 1.79 7.04 3.06
N VAL A 15 2.49 6.15 3.76
CA VAL A 15 1.86 5.12 4.61
C VAL A 15 1.03 5.75 5.74
N ILE A 16 1.54 6.79 6.41
CA ILE A 16 0.80 7.49 7.46
C ILE A 16 -0.47 8.11 6.89
N VAL A 17 -0.38 8.83 5.77
CA VAL A 17 -1.54 9.46 5.13
C VAL A 17 -2.57 8.41 4.71
N ALA A 18 -2.13 7.32 4.09
CA ALA A 18 -3.02 6.23 3.66
C ALA A 18 -3.71 5.54 4.85
N THR A 19 -2.96 5.27 5.93
CA THR A 19 -3.49 4.65 7.15
C THR A 19 -4.49 5.56 7.85
N THR A 20 -4.17 6.84 7.99
CA THR A 20 -5.07 7.85 8.60
C THR A 20 -6.34 8.01 7.76
N GLY A 21 -6.22 8.06 6.44
CA GLY A 21 -7.36 8.09 5.54
C GLY A 21 -8.25 6.84 5.65
N SER A 22 -7.63 5.66 5.74
CA SER A 22 -8.34 4.39 5.95
C SER A 22 -9.13 4.37 7.26
N LEU A 23 -8.54 4.85 8.36
CA LEU A 23 -9.20 4.98 9.65
C LEU A 23 -10.32 6.03 9.59
N TYR A 24 -10.09 7.18 8.95
CA TYR A 24 -11.11 8.20 8.78
C TYR A 24 -12.37 7.64 8.09
N PHE A 25 -12.21 6.87 7.02
CA PHE A 25 -13.35 6.30 6.30
C PHE A 25 -14.12 5.28 7.15
N SER A 26 -13.46 4.50 7.99
CA SER A 26 -14.16 3.51 8.82
C SER A 26 -14.70 4.07 10.13
N GLU A 27 -13.98 4.96 10.82
CA GLU A 27 -14.35 5.43 12.16
C GLU A 27 -15.23 6.71 12.11
N VAL A 28 -14.96 7.59 11.14
CA VAL A 28 -15.69 8.87 11.04
C VAL A 28 -16.84 8.77 10.03
N ARG A 29 -16.57 8.19 8.85
CA ARG A 29 -17.58 8.01 7.80
C ARG A 29 -18.39 6.73 7.97
N LEU A 30 -18.01 5.86 8.91
CA LEU A 30 -18.67 4.60 9.24
C LEU A 30 -18.84 3.66 8.04
N PHE A 31 -17.91 3.71 7.10
CA PHE A 31 -17.90 2.80 5.95
C PHE A 31 -17.42 1.42 6.41
N VAL A 32 -18.27 0.42 6.28
CA VAL A 32 -17.93 -0.95 6.68
C VAL A 32 -16.94 -1.55 5.69
N PRO A 33 -15.72 -1.90 6.12
CA PRO A 33 -14.72 -2.45 5.22
C PRO A 33 -15.10 -3.87 4.76
N CYS A 34 -15.01 -4.12 3.46
CA CYS A 34 -15.16 -5.44 2.87
C CYS A 34 -13.91 -6.32 3.13
N ALA A 35 -13.95 -7.59 2.75
CA ALA A 35 -12.82 -8.51 2.95
C ALA A 35 -11.52 -8.02 2.30
N LEU A 36 -11.57 -7.54 1.06
CA LEU A 36 -10.38 -7.00 0.37
C LEU A 36 -9.86 -5.70 0.99
N CYS A 37 -10.74 -4.87 1.56
CA CYS A 37 -10.32 -3.70 2.34
C CYS A 37 -9.52 -4.12 3.59
N TRP A 38 -9.92 -5.19 4.26
CA TRP A 38 -9.18 -5.75 5.39
C TRP A 38 -7.80 -6.27 4.96
N TRP A 39 -7.68 -6.96 3.83
CA TRP A 39 -6.39 -7.39 3.29
C TRP A 39 -5.46 -6.20 3.02
N GLN A 40 -5.96 -5.13 2.41
CA GLN A 40 -5.17 -3.91 2.20
C GLN A 40 -4.67 -3.31 3.51
N ARG A 41 -5.49 -3.31 4.58
CA ARG A 41 -5.09 -2.83 5.91
C ARG A 41 -4.01 -3.71 6.53
N ILE A 42 -4.13 -5.04 6.42
CA ILE A 42 -3.12 -5.99 6.91
C ILE A 42 -1.74 -5.71 6.30
N PHE A 43 -1.68 -5.29 5.05
CA PHE A 43 -0.42 -4.94 4.40
C PHE A 43 0.02 -3.50 4.62
N MET A 44 -0.90 -2.56 4.81
CA MET A 44 -0.58 -1.14 4.99
C MET A 44 -0.17 -0.79 6.43
N TYR A 45 -0.89 -1.27 7.44
CA TYR A 45 -0.69 -0.84 8.81
C TYR A 45 0.67 -1.24 9.40
N PRO A 46 1.20 -2.45 9.18
CA PRO A 46 2.54 -2.81 9.62
C PRO A 46 3.63 -1.93 9.01
N LEU A 47 3.42 -1.39 7.79
CA LEU A 47 4.37 -0.49 7.15
C LEU A 47 4.58 0.80 7.93
N VAL A 48 3.59 1.28 8.70
CA VAL A 48 3.74 2.45 9.59
C VAL A 48 4.88 2.20 10.58
N VAL A 49 4.89 1.01 11.18
CA VAL A 49 5.89 0.63 12.19
C VAL A 49 7.22 0.26 11.53
N ILE A 50 7.20 -0.58 10.51
CA ILE A 50 8.41 -1.07 9.82
C ILE A 50 9.23 0.10 9.25
N LEU A 51 8.58 0.97 8.46
CA LEU A 51 9.27 2.10 7.86
C LEU A 51 9.57 3.19 8.89
N GLY A 52 8.71 3.37 9.91
CA GLY A 52 8.96 4.27 11.01
C GLY A 52 10.23 3.91 11.76
N ILE A 53 10.39 2.66 12.18
CA ILE A 53 11.62 2.17 12.81
C ILE A 53 12.81 2.44 11.87
N GLY A 54 12.71 2.09 10.58
CA GLY A 54 13.77 2.33 9.61
C GLY A 54 14.19 3.81 9.52
N VAL A 55 13.23 4.73 9.57
CA VAL A 55 13.49 6.17 9.54
C VAL A 55 14.19 6.63 10.84
N PHE A 56 13.66 6.24 12.00
CA PHE A 56 14.20 6.69 13.30
C PHE A 56 15.56 6.07 13.63
N THR A 57 15.80 4.83 13.23
CA THR A 57 17.10 4.15 13.41
C THR A 57 18.09 4.45 12.28
N ARG A 58 17.66 5.22 11.26
CA ARG A 58 18.45 5.51 10.05
C ARG A 58 18.90 4.24 9.31
N ASP A 59 18.06 3.20 9.33
CA ASP A 59 18.35 1.94 8.64
C ASP A 59 18.04 2.07 7.14
N GLU A 60 19.11 2.15 6.34
CA GLU A 60 19.01 2.22 4.88
C GLU A 60 18.48 0.93 4.25
N ARG A 61 18.40 -0.16 5.01
CA ARG A 61 17.92 -1.48 4.55
C ARG A 61 16.49 -1.76 4.93
N ALA A 62 15.78 -0.82 5.57
CA ALA A 62 14.37 -0.97 5.96
C ALA A 62 13.46 -1.35 4.78
N TRP A 63 13.85 -1.00 3.53
CA TRP A 63 13.14 -1.41 2.32
C TRP A 63 13.01 -2.93 2.19
N ARG A 64 13.95 -3.73 2.72
CA ARG A 64 13.94 -5.20 2.65
C ARG A 64 12.73 -5.80 3.36
N TYR A 65 12.30 -5.16 4.42
CA TYR A 65 11.15 -5.59 5.22
C TYR A 65 9.85 -4.97 4.69
N GLY A 66 9.88 -3.71 4.25
CA GLY A 66 8.70 -2.99 3.79
C GLY A 66 8.26 -3.38 2.37
N LEU A 67 9.20 -3.66 1.46
CA LEU A 67 8.90 -3.92 0.05
C LEU A 67 7.98 -5.12 -0.19
N PRO A 68 8.15 -6.28 0.47
CA PRO A 68 7.22 -7.41 0.32
C PRO A 68 5.77 -7.04 0.69
N PHE A 69 5.57 -6.33 1.79
CA PHE A 69 4.24 -5.85 2.19
C PHE A 69 3.65 -4.90 1.16
N ALA A 70 4.46 -3.96 0.65
CA ALA A 70 4.03 -3.00 -0.35
C ALA A 70 3.62 -3.68 -1.66
N VAL A 71 4.38 -4.67 -2.14
CA VAL A 71 4.09 -5.40 -3.39
C VAL A 71 2.81 -6.23 -3.28
N VAL A 72 2.62 -6.96 -2.18
CA VAL A 72 1.39 -7.74 -1.97
C VAL A 72 0.18 -6.82 -1.80
N GLY A 73 0.32 -5.74 -1.04
CA GLY A 73 -0.70 -4.72 -0.89
C GLY A 73 -1.07 -4.06 -2.22
N LEU A 74 -0.08 -3.78 -3.07
CA LEU A 74 -0.27 -3.24 -4.42
C LEU A 74 -1.14 -4.17 -5.28
N GLY A 75 -0.80 -5.46 -5.32
CA GLY A 75 -1.57 -6.46 -6.05
C GLY A 75 -3.01 -6.54 -5.55
N THR A 76 -3.20 -6.58 -4.23
CA THR A 76 -4.52 -6.64 -3.60
C THR A 76 -5.36 -5.39 -3.91
N ALA A 77 -4.76 -4.19 -3.88
CA ALA A 77 -5.47 -2.93 -4.10
C ALA A 77 -5.93 -2.79 -5.56
N TRP A 78 -5.05 -3.07 -6.52
CA TRP A 78 -5.41 -3.00 -7.94
C TRP A 78 -6.36 -4.11 -8.35
N TYR A 79 -6.24 -5.31 -7.80
CA TYR A 79 -7.24 -6.37 -7.98
C TYR A 79 -8.61 -5.94 -7.46
N HIS A 80 -8.67 -5.35 -6.26
CA HIS A 80 -9.91 -4.82 -5.70
C HIS A 80 -10.52 -3.72 -6.57
N TYR A 81 -9.71 -2.81 -7.09
CA TYR A 81 -10.16 -1.79 -8.02
C TYR A 81 -10.71 -2.40 -9.31
N LEU A 82 -10.04 -3.43 -9.84
CA LEU A 82 -10.46 -4.14 -11.04
C LEU A 82 -11.85 -4.77 -10.89
N ILE A 83 -12.10 -5.47 -9.77
CA ILE A 83 -13.43 -6.10 -9.55
C ILE A 83 -14.55 -5.08 -9.29
N GLN A 84 -14.22 -3.86 -8.85
CA GLN A 84 -15.20 -2.77 -8.81
C GLN A 84 -15.60 -2.28 -10.21
N ARG A 85 -14.71 -2.39 -11.19
CA ARG A 85 -14.97 -2.02 -12.59
C ARG A 85 -15.55 -3.17 -13.42
N VAL A 86 -15.15 -4.39 -13.11
CA VAL A 86 -15.58 -5.61 -13.78
C VAL A 86 -16.09 -6.61 -12.73
N PRO A 87 -17.34 -6.47 -12.26
CA PRO A 87 -17.90 -7.30 -11.18
C PRO A 87 -17.87 -8.81 -11.46
N GLU A 88 -17.86 -9.21 -12.73
CA GLU A 88 -17.79 -10.60 -13.17
C GLU A 88 -16.51 -11.33 -12.72
N LEU A 89 -15.44 -10.57 -12.46
CA LEU A 89 -14.17 -11.10 -11.95
C LEU A 89 -14.15 -11.27 -10.43
N ALA A 90 -15.21 -10.86 -9.72
CA ALA A 90 -15.27 -11.00 -8.27
C ALA A 90 -15.44 -12.48 -7.88
N PRO A 91 -14.50 -13.06 -7.10
CA PRO A 91 -14.61 -14.46 -6.70
C PRO A 91 -15.78 -14.62 -5.74
N PRO A 92 -16.63 -15.64 -5.96
CA PRO A 92 -17.83 -15.85 -5.12
C PRO A 92 -17.50 -16.25 -3.68
N THR A 93 -16.25 -16.58 -3.38
CA THR A 93 -15.81 -17.08 -2.07
C THR A 93 -15.24 -16.00 -1.14
N VAL A 94 -14.52 -15.01 -1.66
CA VAL A 94 -13.81 -14.01 -0.86
C VAL A 94 -14.74 -12.89 -0.37
N CYS A 95 -15.82 -12.60 -1.10
CA CYS A 95 -16.71 -11.48 -0.82
C CYS A 95 -18.10 -11.90 -0.33
N ARG A 96 -18.27 -13.13 0.21
CA ARG A 96 -19.55 -13.69 0.68
C ARG A 96 -19.94 -13.31 2.10
N GLY A 97 -19.03 -12.79 2.91
CA GLY A 97 -19.30 -12.42 4.31
C GLY A 97 -19.34 -10.91 4.50
N GLY A 98 -20.51 -10.31 4.71
CA GLY A 98 -20.64 -8.88 4.99
C GLY A 98 -20.85 -8.03 3.73
N VAL A 99 -20.15 -6.89 3.63
CA VAL A 99 -20.29 -5.96 2.49
C VAL A 99 -19.62 -6.53 1.24
N PRO A 100 -20.32 -6.57 0.09
CA PRO A 100 -19.71 -6.99 -1.17
C PRO A 100 -18.51 -6.11 -1.57
N CYS A 101 -17.46 -6.72 -2.09
CA CYS A 101 -16.25 -5.98 -2.51
C CYS A 101 -16.48 -5.07 -3.73
N THR A 102 -17.61 -5.21 -4.41
CA THR A 102 -18.01 -4.37 -5.55
C THR A 102 -18.66 -3.05 -5.13
N VAL A 103 -19.02 -2.90 -3.84
CA VAL A 103 -19.63 -1.67 -3.32
C VAL A 103 -18.64 -0.52 -3.37
N GLN A 104 -19.07 0.59 -3.95
CA GLN A 104 -18.31 1.84 -4.03
C GLN A 104 -18.92 2.86 -3.08
N TYR A 105 -18.25 3.13 -1.97
CA TYR A 105 -18.66 4.16 -1.00
C TYR A 105 -18.38 5.58 -1.50
N ILE A 106 -17.33 5.73 -2.31
CA ILE A 106 -16.96 6.96 -3.01
C ILE A 106 -16.66 6.64 -4.47
N ASP A 107 -17.06 7.51 -5.36
CA ASP A 107 -16.74 7.47 -6.78
C ASP A 107 -16.56 8.90 -7.28
N TRP A 108 -15.42 9.50 -6.93
CA TRP A 108 -15.11 10.86 -7.35
C TRP A 108 -14.63 10.86 -8.80
N PHE A 109 -15.18 11.77 -9.59
CA PHE A 109 -14.86 11.90 -11.02
C PHE A 109 -15.10 10.62 -11.85
N GLY A 110 -15.88 9.65 -11.34
CA GLY A 110 -16.17 8.40 -12.04
C GLY A 110 -15.04 7.37 -12.03
N PHE A 111 -13.91 7.60 -11.34
CA PHE A 111 -12.81 6.63 -11.26
C PHE A 111 -12.08 6.58 -9.91
N VAL A 112 -12.17 7.61 -9.07
CA VAL A 112 -11.48 7.66 -7.79
C VAL A 112 -12.32 6.98 -6.72
N THR A 113 -11.96 5.74 -6.40
CA THR A 113 -12.59 4.95 -5.33
C THR A 113 -11.58 4.68 -4.20
N ILE A 114 -12.04 4.16 -3.06
CA ILE A 114 -11.13 3.82 -1.93
C ILE A 114 -10.02 2.84 -2.37
N PRO A 115 -10.30 1.74 -3.09
CA PRO A 115 -9.26 0.87 -3.62
C PRO A 115 -8.30 1.56 -4.60
N PHE A 116 -8.77 2.53 -5.39
CA PHE A 116 -7.92 3.33 -6.25
C PHE A 116 -6.90 4.14 -5.43
N LEU A 117 -7.37 4.82 -4.37
CA LEU A 117 -6.48 5.59 -3.48
C LEU A 117 -5.44 4.69 -2.80
N ALA A 118 -5.86 3.51 -2.33
CA ALA A 118 -4.94 2.52 -1.78
C ALA A 118 -3.94 2.01 -2.82
N GLY A 119 -4.38 1.75 -4.04
CA GLY A 119 -3.53 1.35 -5.18
C GLY A 119 -2.47 2.39 -5.50
N VAL A 120 -2.83 3.67 -5.54
CA VAL A 120 -1.88 4.78 -5.75
C VAL A 120 -0.87 4.84 -4.61
N ALA A 121 -1.31 4.75 -3.35
CA ALA A 121 -0.41 4.75 -2.20
C ALA A 121 0.59 3.60 -2.25
N PHE A 122 0.12 2.35 -2.46
CA PHE A 122 0.99 1.18 -2.58
C PHE A 122 1.94 1.28 -3.79
N THR A 123 1.51 1.87 -4.90
CA THR A 123 2.37 2.11 -6.07
C THR A 123 3.53 3.03 -5.71
N ILE A 124 3.26 4.17 -5.07
CA ILE A 124 4.28 5.13 -4.64
C ILE A 124 5.27 4.46 -3.67
N ILE A 125 4.77 3.76 -2.65
CA ILE A 125 5.59 3.05 -1.67
C ILE A 125 6.48 2.01 -2.36
N THR A 126 5.92 1.19 -3.24
CA THR A 126 6.65 0.14 -3.97
C THR A 126 7.73 0.73 -4.87
N VAL A 127 7.45 1.83 -5.57
CA VAL A 127 8.44 2.52 -6.42
C VAL A 127 9.59 3.08 -5.58
N LEU A 128 9.30 3.77 -4.47
CA LEU A 128 10.31 4.35 -3.61
C LEU A 128 11.22 3.29 -2.96
N LEU A 129 10.63 2.24 -2.41
CA LEU A 129 11.38 1.15 -1.77
C LEU A 129 12.10 0.28 -2.81
N GLY A 130 11.47 0.02 -3.95
CA GLY A 130 12.08 -0.71 -5.07
C GLY A 130 13.30 0.00 -5.64
N TRP A 131 13.26 1.34 -5.69
CA TRP A 131 14.43 2.12 -6.10
C TRP A 131 15.61 1.94 -5.13
N ASN A 132 15.35 1.88 -3.82
CA ASN A 132 16.39 1.58 -2.84
C ASN A 132 17.01 0.20 -3.08
N ALA A 133 16.20 -0.81 -3.37
CA ALA A 133 16.65 -2.15 -3.73
C ALA A 133 17.55 -2.16 -4.96
N LEU A 134 17.16 -1.45 -6.01
CA LEU A 134 17.93 -1.34 -7.24
C LEU A 134 19.24 -0.56 -7.06
N ALA A 135 19.22 0.51 -6.27
CA ALA A 135 20.41 1.29 -5.97
C ALA A 135 21.44 0.47 -5.18
N GLU A 136 21.00 -0.33 -4.21
CA GLU A 136 21.91 -1.23 -3.47
C GLU A 136 22.52 -2.30 -4.39
N ARG A 137 21.74 -2.92 -5.25
CA ARG A 137 22.25 -3.90 -6.23
C ARG A 137 23.31 -3.31 -7.16
N ARG A 138 23.04 -2.09 -7.70
CA ARG A 138 23.99 -1.39 -8.58
C ARG A 138 25.32 -1.06 -7.88
N SER A 139 25.26 -0.64 -6.62
CA SER A 139 26.47 -0.36 -5.84
C SER A 139 27.26 -1.60 -5.53
N ALA A 140 26.61 -2.74 -5.25
CA ALA A 140 27.25 -4.03 -5.04
C ALA A 140 27.99 -4.51 -6.31
N THR A 141 27.34 -4.43 -7.48
CA THR A 141 27.95 -4.80 -8.76
C THR A 141 29.18 -3.97 -9.10
N ARG A 142 29.15 -2.65 -8.83
CA ARG A 142 30.31 -1.77 -9.05
C ARG A 142 31.50 -2.04 -8.12
N ARG A 143 31.28 -2.65 -6.95
CA ARG A 143 32.36 -3.04 -6.02
C ARG A 143 32.98 -4.39 -6.35
N ALA A 144 32.28 -5.24 -7.10
CA ALA A 144 32.71 -6.58 -7.46
C ALA A 144 33.46 -6.66 -8.80
N GLY A 145 33.43 -5.61 -9.63
CA GLY A 145 34.15 -5.49 -10.90
C GLY A 145 35.28 -4.47 -10.80
#